data_bbcadf3573cd637b10dc5ca354120033
#
_entry.id   bbcadf3573cd637b10dc5ca354120033
#
_cell.length_a   1.000
_cell.length_b   1.000
_cell.length_c   1.000
_cell.angle_alpha   90.00
_cell.angle_beta   90.00
_cell.angle_gamma   90.00
#
_symmetry.space_group_name_H-M   'P 1'
#
loop_
_entity.id
_entity.type
_entity.pdbx_description
1 polymer ?
#
loop_
_entity_poly.entity_id
_entity_poly.type
_entity_poly.pdbx_seq_one_letter_code
_entity_poly.pdbx_strand_id
1 'polypeptide(L)'
;LLTNILATHQVLEACQKNNVPILLTSTSEVYGVAEDEVWTEESKSLIGPTTKLRWSYAASKMIDEFIALSLFEEGKISPIIVRLFNTIGPNQLSQYGMVVPKFIEAALVDEDILIHGDGSQSRSFTWVDDVVNYLIKLAEIKAYGEIFNIGQTEEITIKELAELVISKTNSNSKIIYKSHEEVFGKAFEDPKRRTPDINKIIEFTGMKPTKKIDFMVENIIDFKKNS
;
A
#
# COMPACT_ATOMS: atom_id res chain seq x y z
N LEU A 1 -14.99 4.68 7.03
CA LEU A 1 -15.94 4.46 5.93
C LEU A 1 -16.55 5.77 5.45
N LEU A 2 -17.36 6.43 6.27
CA LEU A 2 -18.04 7.66 5.83
C LEU A 2 -17.08 8.74 5.35
N THR A 3 -15.95 8.93 6.02
CA THR A 3 -14.91 9.89 5.62
C THR A 3 -14.40 9.60 4.21
N ASN A 4 -14.11 8.34 3.88
CA ASN A 4 -13.64 7.98 2.53
C ASN A 4 -14.73 8.24 1.50
N ILE A 5 -15.89 7.59 1.63
CA ILE A 5 -16.94 7.63 0.60
C ILE A 5 -17.51 9.04 0.43
N LEU A 6 -17.90 9.71 1.52
CA LEU A 6 -18.52 11.04 1.42
C LEU A 6 -17.52 12.11 0.98
N ALA A 7 -16.29 12.09 1.51
CA ALA A 7 -15.29 13.08 1.09
C ALA A 7 -14.88 12.86 -0.37
N THR A 8 -14.69 11.61 -0.81
CA THR A 8 -14.39 11.31 -2.21
C THR A 8 -15.52 11.79 -3.11
N HIS A 9 -16.79 11.51 -2.77
CA HIS A 9 -17.93 11.97 -3.54
C HIS A 9 -17.96 13.50 -3.69
N GLN A 10 -17.78 14.25 -2.58
CA GLN A 10 -17.72 15.71 -2.61
C GLN A 10 -16.58 16.26 -3.48
N VAL A 11 -15.40 15.61 -3.44
CA VAL A 11 -14.28 16.01 -4.30
C VAL A 11 -14.59 15.72 -5.76
N LEU A 12 -15.18 14.57 -6.09
CA LEU A 12 -15.58 14.23 -7.46
C LEU A 12 -16.63 15.20 -8.00
N GLU A 13 -17.63 15.60 -7.21
CA GLU A 13 -18.61 16.65 -7.59
C GLU A 13 -17.92 18.00 -7.83
N ALA A 14 -16.96 18.38 -6.99
CA ALA A 14 -16.19 19.61 -7.20
C ALA A 14 -15.35 19.55 -8.48
N CYS A 15 -14.72 18.42 -8.78
CA CYS A 15 -13.97 18.18 -10.01
C CYS A 15 -14.89 18.30 -11.24
N GLN A 16 -16.05 17.66 -11.20
CA GLN A 16 -17.06 17.76 -12.27
C GLN A 16 -17.49 19.22 -12.49
N LYS A 17 -17.87 19.92 -11.43
CA LYS A 17 -18.35 21.32 -11.51
C LYS A 17 -17.32 22.28 -12.10
N ASN A 18 -16.04 22.04 -11.84
CA ASN A 18 -14.95 22.93 -12.25
C ASN A 18 -14.19 22.41 -13.48
N ASN A 19 -14.58 21.25 -14.03
CA ASN A 19 -13.89 20.57 -15.13
C ASN A 19 -12.39 20.36 -14.86
N VAL A 20 -12.06 19.89 -13.64
CA VAL A 20 -10.70 19.61 -13.21
C VAL A 20 -10.48 18.10 -13.16
N PRO A 21 -9.40 17.56 -13.77
CA PRO A 21 -9.07 16.15 -13.66
C PRO A 21 -8.67 15.79 -12.22
N ILE A 22 -8.81 14.52 -11.86
CA ILE A 22 -8.47 14.02 -10.54
C ILE A 22 -7.57 12.79 -10.61
N LEU A 23 -6.57 12.74 -9.74
CA LEU A 23 -5.85 11.52 -9.43
C LEU A 23 -6.35 10.98 -8.09
N LEU A 24 -6.98 9.80 -8.14
CA LEU A 24 -7.59 9.13 -7.00
C LEU A 24 -6.65 8.02 -6.49
N THR A 25 -6.17 8.18 -5.26
CA THR A 25 -5.40 7.12 -4.62
C THR A 25 -6.33 6.05 -4.05
N SER A 26 -6.23 4.85 -4.60
CA SER A 26 -6.82 3.62 -4.11
C SER A 26 -5.76 2.77 -3.41
N THR A 27 -6.00 1.49 -3.22
CA THR A 27 -5.17 0.61 -2.41
C THR A 27 -5.17 -0.82 -2.96
N SER A 28 -4.08 -1.56 -2.77
CA SER A 28 -4.04 -3.01 -3.03
C SER A 28 -5.02 -3.83 -2.17
N GLU A 29 -5.56 -3.24 -1.09
CA GLU A 29 -6.58 -3.90 -0.27
C GLU A 29 -7.87 -4.21 -1.05
N VAL A 30 -8.14 -3.53 -2.18
CA VAL A 30 -9.31 -3.81 -3.03
C VAL A 30 -9.30 -5.22 -3.62
N TYR A 31 -8.13 -5.86 -3.76
CA TYR A 31 -8.02 -7.25 -4.20
C TYR A 31 -8.44 -8.26 -3.13
N GLY A 32 -8.39 -7.85 -1.86
CA GLY A 32 -8.77 -8.68 -0.73
C GLY A 32 -7.85 -9.88 -0.52
N VAL A 33 -8.40 -11.09 -0.66
CA VAL A 33 -7.68 -12.38 -0.62
C VAL A 33 -7.75 -13.08 -1.99
N ALA A 34 -7.63 -12.31 -3.08
CA ALA A 34 -7.59 -12.87 -4.42
C ALA A 34 -6.54 -13.99 -4.53
N GLU A 35 -6.89 -15.05 -5.26
CA GLU A 35 -6.10 -16.29 -5.35
C GLU A 35 -4.93 -16.18 -6.33
N ASP A 36 -4.88 -15.11 -7.13
CA ASP A 36 -3.81 -14.88 -8.10
C ASP A 36 -2.45 -14.74 -7.40
N GLU A 37 -1.41 -15.33 -7.96
CA GLU A 37 -0.03 -15.19 -7.44
C GLU A 37 0.49 -13.76 -7.55
N VAL A 38 0.09 -13.06 -8.62
CA VAL A 38 0.44 -11.66 -8.91
C VAL A 38 -0.84 -10.93 -9.32
N TRP A 39 -1.10 -9.79 -8.73
CA TRP A 39 -2.35 -9.05 -8.95
C TRP A 39 -2.20 -8.02 -10.06
N THR A 40 -2.96 -8.21 -11.14
CA THR A 40 -3.15 -7.23 -12.22
C THR A 40 -4.32 -6.32 -11.90
N GLU A 41 -4.47 -5.23 -12.65
CA GLU A 41 -5.62 -4.33 -12.49
C GLU A 41 -6.97 -5.02 -12.79
N GLU A 42 -6.96 -6.10 -13.57
CA GLU A 42 -8.12 -6.93 -13.93
C GLU A 42 -8.36 -8.11 -12.97
N SER A 43 -7.48 -8.32 -12.00
CA SER A 43 -7.65 -9.37 -10.99
C SER A 43 -8.95 -9.17 -10.20
N LYS A 44 -9.65 -10.28 -9.92
CA LYS A 44 -10.90 -10.25 -9.17
C LYS A 44 -10.68 -9.79 -7.73
N SER A 45 -11.63 -9.01 -7.23
CA SER A 45 -11.68 -8.63 -5.82
C SER A 45 -12.41 -9.71 -5.01
N LEU A 46 -11.75 -10.27 -4.00
CA LEU A 46 -12.35 -11.26 -3.09
C LEU A 46 -12.23 -10.75 -1.65
N ILE A 47 -13.27 -10.08 -1.18
CA ILE A 47 -13.34 -9.62 0.21
C ILE A 47 -14.17 -10.56 1.07
N GLY A 48 -13.84 -10.64 2.36
CA GLY A 48 -14.53 -11.51 3.31
C GLY A 48 -15.89 -10.95 3.78
N PRO A 49 -16.53 -11.64 4.73
CA PRO A 49 -17.87 -11.29 5.19
C PRO A 49 -17.88 -9.94 5.93
N THR A 50 -19.02 -9.24 5.83
CA THR A 50 -19.22 -7.92 6.46
C THR A 50 -19.13 -7.92 7.99
N THR A 51 -19.18 -9.08 8.62
CA THR A 51 -18.91 -9.25 10.06
C THR A 51 -17.46 -9.02 10.45
N LYS A 52 -16.53 -9.00 9.46
CA LYS A 52 -15.10 -8.71 9.65
C LYS A 52 -14.81 -7.29 9.20
N LEU A 53 -14.72 -6.37 10.16
CA LEU A 53 -14.57 -4.92 9.90
C LEU A 53 -13.30 -4.54 9.11
N ARG A 54 -12.28 -5.39 9.07
CA ARG A 54 -11.07 -5.14 8.27
C ARG A 54 -11.38 -4.90 6.78
N TRP A 55 -12.42 -5.55 6.26
CA TRP A 55 -12.81 -5.42 4.86
C TRP A 55 -13.50 -4.10 4.52
N SER A 56 -13.90 -3.35 5.55
CA SER A 56 -14.61 -2.09 5.37
C SER A 56 -13.79 -1.03 4.63
N TYR A 57 -12.47 -0.99 4.87
CA TYR A 57 -11.57 -0.09 4.15
C TYR A 57 -11.48 -0.46 2.67
N ALA A 58 -11.22 -1.74 2.36
CA ALA A 58 -11.21 -2.24 0.98
C ALA A 58 -12.53 -1.91 0.26
N ALA A 59 -13.66 -2.23 0.88
CA ALA A 59 -14.99 -1.95 0.33
C ALA A 59 -15.21 -0.45 0.07
N SER A 60 -14.77 0.43 0.98
CA SER A 60 -14.91 1.88 0.77
C SER A 60 -14.09 2.38 -0.42
N LYS A 61 -12.87 1.86 -0.59
CA LYS A 61 -12.02 2.25 -1.74
C LYS A 61 -12.53 1.67 -3.06
N MET A 62 -13.10 0.46 -3.05
CA MET A 62 -13.80 -0.10 -4.22
C MET A 62 -14.98 0.78 -4.65
N ILE A 63 -15.77 1.27 -3.70
CA ILE A 63 -16.87 2.19 -3.98
C ILE A 63 -16.36 3.49 -4.60
N ASP A 64 -15.25 4.05 -4.07
CA ASP A 64 -14.61 5.25 -4.63
C ASP A 64 -14.19 5.05 -6.10
N GLU A 65 -13.60 3.89 -6.42
CA GLU A 65 -13.22 3.54 -7.80
C GLU A 65 -14.46 3.43 -8.72
N PHE A 66 -15.51 2.70 -8.29
CA PHE A 66 -16.74 2.56 -9.07
C PHE A 66 -17.42 3.89 -9.35
N ILE A 67 -17.51 4.79 -8.36
CA ILE A 67 -18.10 6.13 -8.56
C ILE A 67 -17.27 6.92 -9.57
N ALA A 68 -15.94 6.92 -9.43
CA ALA A 68 -15.07 7.67 -10.34
C ALA A 68 -15.15 7.15 -11.77
N LEU A 69 -15.16 5.83 -11.98
CA LEU A 69 -15.28 5.22 -13.31
C LEU A 69 -16.66 5.46 -13.94
N SER A 70 -17.73 5.34 -13.15
CA SER A 70 -19.09 5.62 -13.65
C SER A 70 -19.22 7.06 -14.13
N LEU A 71 -18.69 8.03 -13.38
CA LEU A 71 -18.68 9.44 -13.79
C LEU A 71 -17.79 9.70 -15.00
N PHE A 72 -16.72 8.92 -15.19
CA PHE A 72 -15.89 8.97 -16.40
C PHE A 72 -16.63 8.47 -17.63
N GLU A 73 -17.30 7.31 -17.54
CA GLU A 73 -18.12 6.76 -18.63
C GLU A 73 -19.24 7.71 -19.07
N GLU A 74 -19.79 8.47 -18.12
CA GLU A 74 -20.77 9.52 -18.38
C GLU A 74 -20.16 10.81 -18.96
N GLY A 75 -18.82 10.87 -19.12
CA GLY A 75 -18.12 12.06 -19.63
C GLY A 75 -18.09 13.24 -18.66
N LYS A 76 -18.31 13.00 -17.35
CA LYS A 76 -18.45 14.04 -16.33
C LYS A 76 -17.15 14.45 -15.66
N ILE A 77 -16.18 13.52 -15.55
CA ILE A 77 -14.87 13.77 -14.94
C ILE A 77 -13.76 13.04 -15.71
N SER A 78 -12.50 13.39 -15.40
CA SER A 78 -11.31 12.77 -15.99
C SER A 78 -10.43 12.19 -14.87
N PRO A 79 -10.75 10.99 -14.31
CA PRO A 79 -10.01 10.39 -13.23
C PRO A 79 -8.80 9.62 -13.72
N ILE A 80 -7.75 9.55 -12.90
CA ILE A 80 -6.68 8.55 -12.94
C ILE A 80 -6.75 7.82 -11.61
N ILE A 81 -6.84 6.50 -11.60
CA ILE A 81 -6.93 5.71 -10.37
C ILE A 81 -5.63 4.97 -10.15
N VAL A 82 -5.08 5.03 -8.95
CA VAL A 82 -3.84 4.31 -8.59
C VAL A 82 -4.06 3.44 -7.36
N ARG A 83 -3.83 2.14 -7.49
CA ARG A 83 -3.85 1.16 -6.40
C ARG A 83 -2.45 1.05 -5.81
N LEU A 84 -2.23 1.70 -4.67
CA LEU A 84 -0.95 1.72 -4.01
C LEU A 84 -0.69 0.41 -3.25
N PHE A 85 0.50 -0.16 -3.48
CA PHE A 85 1.05 -1.26 -2.69
C PHE A 85 2.04 -0.70 -1.69
N ASN A 86 2.13 -1.27 -0.51
CA ASN A 86 2.95 -0.90 0.66
C ASN A 86 4.00 0.20 0.40
N THR A 87 3.55 1.43 0.32
CA THR A 87 4.44 2.59 0.16
C THR A 87 5.11 2.90 1.49
N ILE A 88 6.43 3.09 1.48
CA ILE A 88 7.21 3.46 2.67
C ILE A 88 8.12 4.67 2.40
N GLY A 89 8.41 5.42 3.45
CA GLY A 89 9.27 6.59 3.40
C GLY A 89 9.52 7.19 4.79
N PRO A 90 10.40 8.21 4.88
CA PRO A 90 10.93 8.73 6.16
C PRO A 90 9.87 9.24 7.15
N ASN A 91 8.84 9.94 6.66
CA ASN A 91 7.80 10.53 7.51
C ASN A 91 6.63 9.58 7.82
N GLN A 92 6.74 8.29 7.50
CA GLN A 92 5.69 7.33 7.80
C GLN A 92 5.58 7.09 9.30
N LEU A 93 4.34 7.22 9.82
CA LEU A 93 4.05 6.94 11.23
C LEU A 93 3.87 5.42 11.45
N SER A 94 4.28 4.95 12.63
CA SER A 94 4.14 3.55 13.04
C SER A 94 2.72 3.12 13.41
N GLN A 95 1.78 4.08 13.42
CA GLN A 95 0.38 3.85 13.70
C GLN A 95 -0.28 2.97 12.63
N TYR A 96 -1.41 2.36 12.97
CA TYR A 96 -2.25 1.58 12.03
C TYR A 96 -1.57 0.37 11.37
N GLY A 97 -0.62 -0.29 12.06
CA GLY A 97 -0.06 -1.57 11.60
C GLY A 97 1.09 -1.46 10.60
N MET A 98 1.68 -0.28 10.40
CA MET A 98 2.82 -0.08 9.50
C MET A 98 4.08 -0.78 10.03
N VAL A 99 4.43 -1.91 9.41
CA VAL A 99 5.47 -2.83 9.91
C VAL A 99 6.87 -2.22 9.90
N VAL A 100 7.27 -1.55 8.80
CA VAL A 100 8.63 -1.00 8.65
C VAL A 100 8.94 0.05 9.72
N PRO A 101 8.15 1.13 9.90
CA PRO A 101 8.45 2.11 10.94
C PRO A 101 8.40 1.52 12.36
N LYS A 102 7.50 0.54 12.64
CA LYS A 102 7.45 -0.12 13.95
C LYS A 102 8.73 -0.90 14.25
N PHE A 103 9.24 -1.67 13.30
CA PHE A 103 10.46 -2.44 13.48
C PHE A 103 11.67 -1.52 13.69
N ILE A 104 11.76 -0.44 12.90
CA ILE A 104 12.84 0.54 13.04
C ILE A 104 12.76 1.24 14.41
N GLU A 105 11.57 1.68 14.84
CA GLU A 105 11.40 2.35 16.14
C GLU A 105 11.80 1.44 17.30
N ALA A 106 11.36 0.17 17.31
CA ALA A 106 11.75 -0.79 18.32
C ALA A 106 13.27 -1.05 18.32
N ALA A 107 13.85 -1.28 17.14
CA ALA A 107 15.28 -1.57 17.03
C ALA A 107 16.17 -0.38 17.43
N LEU A 108 15.75 0.86 17.20
CA LEU A 108 16.52 2.05 17.59
C LEU A 108 16.64 2.25 19.11
N VAL A 109 15.77 1.61 19.89
CA VAL A 109 15.77 1.67 21.37
C VAL A 109 16.04 0.30 22.01
N ASP A 110 16.56 -0.66 21.24
CA ASP A 110 16.84 -2.04 21.67
C ASP A 110 15.62 -2.78 22.27
N GLU A 111 14.40 -2.39 21.88
CA GLU A 111 13.19 -3.13 22.21
C GLU A 111 12.99 -4.33 21.27
N ASP A 112 12.34 -5.37 21.75
CA ASP A 112 12.07 -6.58 20.96
C ASP A 112 11.14 -6.29 19.79
N ILE A 113 11.45 -6.87 18.62
CA ILE A 113 10.65 -6.76 17.41
C ILE A 113 9.57 -7.84 17.42
N LEU A 114 8.31 -7.39 17.44
CA LEU A 114 7.16 -8.29 17.46
C LEU A 114 6.70 -8.62 16.04
N ILE A 115 6.75 -9.91 15.68
CA ILE A 115 6.20 -10.47 14.46
C ILE A 115 4.88 -11.19 14.77
N HIS A 116 3.84 -10.89 13.95
CA HIS A 116 2.58 -11.60 14.01
C HIS A 116 2.62 -12.80 13.05
N GLY A 117 2.27 -13.99 13.56
CA GLY A 117 2.42 -15.25 12.85
C GLY A 117 3.86 -15.77 12.92
N ASP A 118 4.27 -16.55 11.93
CA ASP A 118 5.61 -17.18 11.85
C ASP A 118 6.64 -16.32 11.09
N GLY A 119 6.22 -15.19 10.53
CA GLY A 119 7.07 -14.27 9.76
C GLY A 119 7.34 -14.71 8.33
N SER A 120 6.74 -15.81 7.86
CA SER A 120 6.93 -16.34 6.49
C SER A 120 6.13 -15.55 5.44
N GLN A 121 5.15 -14.75 5.85
CA GLN A 121 4.40 -13.89 4.95
C GLN A 121 5.31 -12.88 4.28
N SER A 122 5.21 -12.76 2.94
CA SER A 122 6.01 -11.82 2.16
C SER A 122 5.24 -10.55 1.78
N ARG A 123 5.98 -9.47 1.64
CA ARG A 123 5.48 -8.18 1.15
C ARG A 123 6.50 -7.54 0.22
N SER A 124 6.00 -6.79 -0.74
CA SER A 124 6.81 -5.85 -1.51
C SER A 124 6.65 -4.44 -0.95
N PHE A 125 7.71 -3.64 -0.97
CA PHE A 125 7.69 -2.28 -0.48
C PHE A 125 8.18 -1.32 -1.55
N THR A 126 7.49 -0.19 -1.69
CA THR A 126 7.78 0.81 -2.72
C THR A 126 8.22 2.11 -2.05
N TRP A 127 9.29 2.71 -2.58
CA TRP A 127 9.78 3.99 -2.07
C TRP A 127 8.83 5.13 -2.44
N VAL A 128 8.56 6.02 -1.48
CA VAL A 128 7.59 7.10 -1.65
C VAL A 128 7.91 8.02 -2.82
N ASP A 129 9.20 8.31 -3.10
CA ASP A 129 9.58 9.16 -4.23
C ASP A 129 9.29 8.47 -5.57
N ASP A 130 9.47 7.15 -5.67
CA ASP A 130 9.08 6.40 -6.87
C ASP A 130 7.57 6.51 -7.09
N VAL A 131 6.77 6.41 -6.02
CA VAL A 131 5.31 6.59 -6.09
C VAL A 131 4.97 7.99 -6.59
N VAL A 132 5.54 9.04 -5.97
CA VAL A 132 5.29 10.44 -6.37
C VAL A 132 5.64 10.70 -7.83
N ASN A 133 6.77 10.15 -8.28
CA ASN A 133 7.19 10.27 -9.68
C ASN A 133 6.18 9.62 -10.64
N TYR A 134 5.64 8.45 -10.29
CA TYR A 134 4.55 7.84 -11.08
C TYR A 134 3.29 8.71 -11.11
N LEU A 135 2.87 9.27 -9.95
CA LEU A 135 1.68 10.12 -9.90
C LEU A 135 1.83 11.35 -10.80
N ILE A 136 2.98 12.02 -10.74
CA ILE A 136 3.28 13.18 -11.60
C ILE A 136 3.26 12.77 -13.07
N LYS A 137 3.94 11.66 -13.42
CA LYS A 137 4.02 11.19 -14.80
C LYS A 137 2.67 10.83 -15.39
N LEU A 138 1.82 10.11 -14.63
CA LEU A 138 0.46 9.78 -15.07
C LEU A 138 -0.40 11.02 -15.31
N ALA A 139 -0.26 12.04 -14.47
CA ALA A 139 -0.95 13.33 -14.66
C ALA A 139 -0.45 14.06 -15.92
N GLU A 140 0.88 14.09 -16.17
CA GLU A 140 1.47 14.72 -17.36
C GLU A 140 1.00 14.08 -18.65
N ILE A 141 0.96 12.74 -18.73
CA ILE A 141 0.53 12.01 -19.92
C ILE A 141 -1.01 11.91 -20.05
N LYS A 142 -1.73 12.46 -19.06
CA LYS A 142 -3.21 12.48 -19.04
C LYS A 142 -3.84 11.09 -19.18
N ALA A 143 -3.36 10.12 -18.40
CA ALA A 143 -3.84 8.73 -18.42
C ALA A 143 -5.26 8.58 -17.84
N TYR A 144 -6.20 9.38 -18.36
CA TYR A 144 -7.57 9.47 -17.85
C TYR A 144 -8.39 8.21 -18.13
N GLY A 145 -9.21 7.82 -17.16
CA GLY A 145 -10.05 6.61 -17.21
C GLY A 145 -9.30 5.32 -16.87
N GLU A 146 -8.00 5.39 -16.62
CA GLU A 146 -7.16 4.22 -16.36
C GLU A 146 -6.98 3.96 -14.89
N ILE A 147 -6.82 2.65 -14.55
CA ILE A 147 -6.39 2.17 -13.23
C ILE A 147 -4.97 1.64 -13.37
N PHE A 148 -4.11 1.93 -12.38
CA PHE A 148 -2.74 1.44 -12.32
C PHE A 148 -2.39 0.87 -10.96
N ASN A 149 -1.72 -0.28 -10.96
CA ASN A 149 -0.98 -0.75 -9.79
C ASN A 149 0.33 0.03 -9.68
N ILE A 150 0.59 0.59 -8.49
CA ILE A 150 1.89 1.19 -8.17
C ILE A 150 2.51 0.39 -7.03
N GLY A 151 3.61 -0.28 -7.32
CA GLY A 151 4.27 -1.18 -6.38
C GLY A 151 5.67 -1.59 -6.81
N GLN A 152 6.31 -2.40 -5.98
CA GLN A 152 7.57 -3.10 -6.26
C GLN A 152 7.27 -4.60 -6.38
N THR A 153 7.99 -5.29 -7.26
CA THR A 153 7.85 -6.74 -7.45
C THR A 153 8.81 -7.57 -6.60
N GLU A 154 9.87 -6.96 -6.08
CA GLU A 154 10.82 -7.62 -5.18
C GLU A 154 10.17 -7.81 -3.80
N GLU A 155 10.07 -9.05 -3.35
CA GLU A 155 9.45 -9.41 -2.09
C GLU A 155 10.49 -9.65 -1.01
N ILE A 156 10.11 -9.40 0.23
CA ILE A 156 10.84 -9.76 1.42
C ILE A 156 9.87 -10.36 2.45
N THR A 157 10.28 -11.42 3.16
CA THR A 157 9.49 -11.95 4.27
C THR A 157 9.54 -10.98 5.46
N ILE A 158 8.50 -11.02 6.30
CA ILE A 158 8.49 -10.18 7.50
C ILE A 158 9.62 -10.53 8.46
N LYS A 159 10.04 -11.81 8.47
CA LYS A 159 11.22 -12.25 9.24
C LYS A 159 12.51 -11.62 8.69
N GLU A 160 12.77 -11.73 7.38
CA GLU A 160 13.95 -11.13 6.74
C GLU A 160 13.98 -9.62 6.91
N LEU A 161 12.82 -8.95 6.85
CA LEU A 161 12.72 -7.51 7.11
C LEU A 161 13.14 -7.16 8.55
N ALA A 162 12.72 -7.95 9.56
CA ALA A 162 13.11 -7.74 10.94
C ALA A 162 14.62 -7.95 11.12
N GLU A 163 15.19 -9.00 10.53
CA GLU A 163 16.63 -9.29 10.55
C GLU A 163 17.43 -8.17 9.87
N LEU A 164 16.96 -7.65 8.74
CA LEU A 164 17.55 -6.51 8.04
C LEU A 164 17.56 -5.27 8.93
N VAL A 165 16.46 -4.94 9.58
CA VAL A 165 16.36 -3.75 10.46
C VAL A 165 17.30 -3.88 11.65
N ILE A 166 17.36 -5.03 12.32
CA ILE A 166 18.29 -5.30 13.44
C ILE A 166 19.74 -5.10 12.97
N SER A 167 20.09 -5.67 11.83
CA SER A 167 21.44 -5.54 11.25
C SER A 167 21.80 -4.09 10.93
N LYS A 168 20.90 -3.32 10.29
CA LYS A 168 21.14 -1.92 9.88
C LYS A 168 21.16 -0.93 11.06
N THR A 169 20.49 -1.25 12.15
CA THR A 169 20.52 -0.44 13.39
C THR A 169 21.65 -0.81 14.33
N ASN A 170 22.31 -1.97 14.14
CA ASN A 170 23.20 -2.63 15.08
C ASN A 170 22.53 -2.85 16.45
N SER A 171 21.24 -3.18 16.46
CA SER A 171 20.45 -3.35 17.67
C SER A 171 20.64 -4.71 18.32
N ASN A 172 20.45 -4.76 19.65
CA ASN A 172 20.39 -6.00 20.43
C ASN A 172 18.96 -6.58 20.51
N SER A 173 18.00 -6.01 19.78
CA SER A 173 16.61 -6.46 19.73
C SER A 173 16.49 -7.93 19.35
N LYS A 174 15.58 -8.63 20.01
CA LYS A 174 15.21 -10.00 19.64
C LYS A 174 13.92 -10.02 18.84
N ILE A 175 13.76 -11.00 17.96
CA ILE A 175 12.52 -11.25 17.27
C ILE A 175 11.62 -12.11 18.15
N ILE A 176 10.43 -11.58 18.47
CA ILE A 176 9.40 -12.27 19.26
C ILE A 176 8.22 -12.58 18.34
N TYR A 177 7.76 -13.81 18.36
CA TYR A 177 6.62 -14.26 17.57
C TYR A 177 5.36 -14.33 18.43
N LYS A 178 4.24 -13.77 17.93
CA LYS A 178 2.90 -13.96 18.51
C LYS A 178 1.95 -14.44 17.43
N SER A 179 1.08 -15.38 17.76
CA SER A 179 0.09 -15.85 16.82
C SER A 179 -0.87 -14.73 16.41
N HIS A 180 -1.44 -14.81 15.20
CA HIS A 180 -2.47 -13.87 14.76
C HIS A 180 -3.70 -13.91 15.68
N GLU A 181 -4.02 -15.07 16.25
CA GLU A 181 -5.14 -15.26 17.18
C GLU A 181 -4.95 -14.48 18.49
N GLU A 182 -3.72 -14.47 19.03
CA GLU A 182 -3.39 -13.71 20.25
C GLU A 182 -3.50 -12.19 20.06
N VAL A 183 -3.22 -11.70 18.85
CA VAL A 183 -3.16 -10.26 18.57
C VAL A 183 -4.49 -9.72 18.03
N PHE A 184 -5.16 -10.45 17.14
CA PHE A 184 -6.32 -9.97 16.39
C PHE A 184 -7.58 -10.81 16.61
N GLY A 185 -7.50 -11.88 17.42
CA GLY A 185 -8.60 -12.83 17.63
C GLY A 185 -8.76 -13.84 16.49
N LYS A 186 -9.69 -14.82 16.66
CA LYS A 186 -9.85 -16.03 15.82
C LYS A 186 -10.18 -15.81 14.33
N ALA A 187 -10.39 -14.58 13.89
CA ALA A 187 -10.95 -14.31 12.57
C ALA A 187 -10.06 -13.43 11.67
N PHE A 188 -8.77 -13.36 11.95
CA PHE A 188 -7.86 -12.56 11.15
C PHE A 188 -7.43 -13.34 9.89
N GLU A 189 -7.71 -12.77 8.73
CA GLU A 189 -7.27 -13.27 7.42
C GLU A 189 -6.29 -12.26 6.84
N ASP A 190 -5.06 -12.68 6.56
CA ASP A 190 -4.07 -11.87 5.87
C ASP A 190 -3.51 -12.67 4.69
N PRO A 191 -3.52 -12.13 3.47
CA PRO A 191 -2.91 -12.81 2.33
C PRO A 191 -1.46 -13.15 2.63
N LYS A 192 -1.05 -14.37 2.35
CA LYS A 192 0.35 -14.78 2.51
C LYS A 192 1.29 -13.94 1.66
N ARG A 193 0.81 -13.51 0.51
CA ARG A 193 1.56 -12.77 -0.51
C ARG A 193 0.74 -11.60 -1.04
N ARG A 194 1.41 -10.48 -1.36
CA ARG A 194 0.79 -9.30 -1.99
C ARG A 194 1.79 -8.70 -2.95
N THR A 195 1.77 -9.15 -4.20
CA THR A 195 2.70 -8.70 -5.24
C THR A 195 1.91 -8.13 -6.41
N PRO A 196 2.19 -6.88 -6.82
CA PRO A 196 1.55 -6.29 -8.00
C PRO A 196 2.15 -6.79 -9.30
N ASP A 197 1.35 -6.92 -10.34
CA ASP A 197 1.81 -6.72 -11.71
C ASP A 197 1.92 -5.20 -11.95
N ILE A 198 3.06 -4.76 -12.44
CA ILE A 198 3.35 -3.34 -12.74
C ILE A 198 3.67 -3.12 -14.22
N ASN A 199 3.41 -4.10 -15.09
CA ASN A 199 3.71 -3.98 -16.51
C ASN A 199 2.93 -2.84 -17.15
N LYS A 200 1.65 -2.68 -16.81
CA LYS A 200 0.81 -1.59 -17.33
C LYS A 200 1.40 -0.21 -17.04
N ILE A 201 1.76 0.08 -15.80
CA ILE A 201 2.33 1.39 -15.46
C ILE A 201 3.71 1.60 -16.12
N ILE A 202 4.51 0.56 -16.28
CA ILE A 202 5.80 0.63 -16.99
C ILE A 202 5.58 0.96 -18.47
N GLU A 203 4.61 0.33 -19.13
CA GLU A 203 4.26 0.61 -20.53
C GLU A 203 3.81 2.05 -20.73
N PHE A 204 2.96 2.57 -19.84
CA PHE A 204 2.43 3.93 -19.92
C PHE A 204 3.47 5.00 -19.62
N THR A 205 4.36 4.75 -18.65
CA THR A 205 5.26 5.79 -18.14
C THR A 205 6.70 5.64 -18.62
N GLY A 206 7.10 4.45 -19.05
CA GLY A 206 8.50 4.10 -19.32
C GLY A 206 9.38 3.99 -18.05
N MET A 207 8.77 4.08 -16.86
CA MET A 207 9.50 4.12 -15.58
C MET A 207 9.44 2.76 -14.88
N LYS A 208 10.45 2.48 -14.04
CA LYS A 208 10.49 1.32 -13.14
C LYS A 208 10.83 1.77 -11.73
N PRO A 209 10.41 1.02 -10.68
CA PRO A 209 10.85 1.29 -9.32
C PRO A 209 12.37 1.29 -9.23
N THR A 210 12.95 2.24 -8.52
CA THR A 210 14.41 2.46 -8.53
C THR A 210 15.10 2.00 -7.26
N LYS A 211 14.37 1.87 -6.14
CA LYS A 211 14.96 1.62 -4.82
C LYS A 211 14.68 0.20 -4.35
N LYS A 212 15.71 -0.41 -3.75
CA LYS A 212 15.62 -1.70 -3.07
C LYS A 212 15.35 -1.51 -1.58
N ILE A 213 14.88 -2.56 -0.92
CA ILE A 213 14.48 -2.50 0.50
C ILE A 213 15.63 -2.10 1.42
N ASP A 214 16.87 -2.50 1.15
CA ASP A 214 18.06 -2.09 1.91
C ASP A 214 18.20 -0.58 1.95
N PHE A 215 18.16 0.08 0.79
CA PHE A 215 18.22 1.53 0.67
C PHE A 215 17.06 2.19 1.44
N MET A 216 15.84 1.68 1.29
CA MET A 216 14.66 2.24 1.94
C MET A 216 14.77 2.20 3.46
N VAL A 217 15.19 1.05 4.01
CA VAL A 217 15.37 0.85 5.45
C VAL A 217 16.47 1.77 5.99
N GLU A 218 17.63 1.85 5.32
CA GLU A 218 18.73 2.73 5.72
C GLU A 218 18.28 4.20 5.79
N ASN A 219 17.62 4.69 4.74
CA ASN A 219 17.16 6.08 4.70
C ASN A 219 16.13 6.41 5.79
N ILE A 220 15.22 5.47 6.10
CA ILE A 220 14.24 5.68 7.18
C ILE A 220 14.94 5.70 8.54
N ILE A 221 15.93 4.81 8.76
CA ILE A 221 16.75 4.78 9.98
C ILE A 221 17.50 6.11 10.15
N ASP A 222 18.19 6.58 9.10
CA ASP A 222 18.96 7.82 9.15
C ASP A 222 18.06 9.02 9.43
N PHE A 223 16.90 9.08 8.79
CA PHE A 223 15.92 10.13 9.07
C PHE A 223 15.47 10.13 10.54
N LYS A 224 15.11 8.95 11.09
CA LYS A 224 14.65 8.84 12.49
C LYS A 224 15.74 9.11 13.52
N LYS A 225 17.01 8.87 13.21
CA LYS A 225 18.13 9.22 14.08
C LYS A 225 18.42 10.71 14.13
N ASN A 226 18.04 11.46 13.08
CA ASN A 226 18.32 12.88 12.93
C ASN A 226 17.09 13.77 13.20
N SER A 227 15.93 13.20 13.54
CA SER A 227 14.69 13.89 13.86
C SER A 227 14.46 13.97 15.35
#